data_9bdb26c346b6c313073f3700529946d6
#
_entry.id   9bdb26c346b6c313073f3700529946d6
#
_cell.length_a   1.000
_cell.length_b   1.000
_cell.length_c   1.000
_cell.angle_alpha   90.00
_cell.angle_beta   90.00
_cell.angle_gamma   90.00
#
_symmetry.space_group_name_H-M   'P 1'
#
loop_
_entity.id
_entity.type
_entity.pdbx_description
1 polymer ?
#
loop_
_entity_poly.entity_id
_entity_poly.type
_entity_poly.pdbx_seq_one_letter_code
_entity_poly.pdbx_strand_id
1 'polypeptide(L)'
;IGISVSVSTSDLCVSNFNRSDQYTVYLDKIPSSDPLTSKETAFGLLAGTLKMKLEYVPIQGGKDEPVKAVLRYLPISTGSYVVNAKTGKLINITKLYDDIMRGEVPSAATADEGAAGSSSKASLTETELEGISRLEGVLDRAELDTKARQITEFGIDTEYVLNEVNYYQDRDAARVYAYLTYYKKIVPQNGEYVSFSYKNLVLDAKSGDILSLSTYYSGADDYSKVERSRDKLRKNAEAFLRKYFGKYFEKTDLYEDPAIMIPYKELYSRYSPAESFVFAQKENGYFFPTNSLNVSVNAQTGTIDSFYRNWNENVVFDSADGIISNDAACASYAKVYETKLSYVSLPVELDPSRPELIRYIDLGYSYIYELILGYTLETDKYIIGVDPKTGEVITVDYAQTAKPVVYEDISGHYAENKLLKLAEYGIGYPGTKFRPSEKLTQLDMILLLLSADGYRYDTDDLTDDMIEDAYNAAYYRRIVTRDQKDPKKLMTRADVVRTILRMSGYDKTADLKGIYICNFSDASLIKAEDYGYFAIAQGLGIIHGDDKGNARPYSTITRVEAALMLYNFMSR
;
A
#
# COMPACT_ATOMS: atom_id res chain seq x y z
N ILE A 1 -27.30 -14.46 -0.42
CA ILE A 1 -26.91 -15.89 -0.36
C ILE A 1 -26.00 -16.14 -1.54
N GLY A 2 -24.73 -16.30 -1.26
CA GLY A 2 -23.70 -16.50 -2.28
C GLY A 2 -23.05 -17.87 -2.17
N ILE A 3 -22.90 -18.53 -3.30
CA ILE A 3 -22.06 -19.72 -3.44
C ILE A 3 -20.93 -19.32 -4.38
N SER A 4 -19.69 -19.49 -3.95
CA SER A 4 -18.52 -19.36 -4.79
C SER A 4 -17.84 -20.71 -4.96
N VAL A 5 -17.48 -21.01 -6.19
CA VAL A 5 -16.76 -22.22 -6.57
C VAL A 5 -15.53 -21.80 -7.34
N SER A 6 -14.36 -22.13 -6.82
CA SER A 6 -13.10 -21.94 -7.56
C SER A 6 -12.71 -23.25 -8.23
N VAL A 7 -12.41 -23.20 -9.51
CA VAL A 7 -11.99 -24.35 -10.29
C VAL A 7 -10.54 -24.12 -10.72
N SER A 8 -9.68 -25.09 -10.44
CA SER A 8 -8.29 -25.08 -10.89
C SER A 8 -8.25 -25.18 -12.41
N THR A 9 -7.49 -24.29 -13.04
CA THR A 9 -7.34 -24.28 -14.51
C THR A 9 -6.37 -25.35 -15.02
N SER A 10 -5.59 -25.96 -14.15
CA SER A 10 -4.60 -27.00 -14.51
C SER A 10 -5.20 -28.39 -14.64
N ASP A 11 -6.18 -28.73 -13.81
CA ASP A 11 -6.78 -30.08 -13.73
C ASP A 11 -8.31 -30.07 -13.76
N LEU A 12 -8.92 -28.88 -13.89
CA LEU A 12 -10.36 -28.66 -13.90
C LEU A 12 -11.10 -29.18 -12.65
N CYS A 13 -10.36 -29.39 -11.56
CA CYS A 13 -10.94 -29.78 -10.29
C CYS A 13 -11.42 -28.58 -9.47
N VAL A 14 -12.46 -28.79 -8.66
CA VAL A 14 -12.89 -27.77 -7.69
C VAL A 14 -11.82 -27.62 -6.63
N SER A 15 -11.18 -26.46 -6.56
CA SER A 15 -10.14 -26.14 -5.58
C SER A 15 -10.69 -25.49 -4.31
N ASN A 16 -11.83 -24.82 -4.43
CA ASN A 16 -12.50 -24.20 -3.27
C ASN A 16 -14.01 -24.14 -3.49
N PHE A 17 -14.75 -24.36 -2.42
CA PHE A 17 -16.19 -24.16 -2.34
C PHE A 17 -16.49 -23.35 -1.08
N ASN A 18 -17.17 -22.23 -1.24
CA ASN A 18 -17.59 -21.40 -0.12
C ASN A 18 -19.07 -21.04 -0.24
N ARG A 19 -19.78 -21.16 0.87
CA ARG A 19 -21.14 -20.67 1.03
C ARG A 19 -21.13 -19.53 2.05
N SER A 20 -21.35 -18.32 1.60
CA SER A 20 -21.14 -17.09 2.39
C SER A 20 -22.21 -16.81 3.46
N ASP A 21 -23.29 -17.58 3.51
CA ASP A 21 -24.48 -17.27 4.31
C ASP A 21 -24.85 -18.34 5.34
N GLN A 22 -23.97 -19.31 5.57
CA GLN A 22 -24.28 -20.45 6.47
C GLN A 22 -24.55 -20.05 7.93
N TYR A 23 -24.11 -18.84 8.33
CA TYR A 23 -24.30 -18.30 9.69
C TYR A 23 -25.21 -17.07 9.72
N THR A 24 -25.81 -16.68 8.59
CA THR A 24 -26.66 -15.48 8.51
C THR A 24 -28.12 -15.86 8.77
N VAL A 25 -28.71 -15.27 9.78
CA VAL A 25 -30.11 -15.48 10.14
C VAL A 25 -30.96 -14.33 9.64
N TYR A 26 -32.02 -14.64 8.90
CA TYR A 26 -32.96 -13.67 8.35
C TYR A 26 -34.30 -13.72 9.08
N LEU A 27 -34.87 -12.51 9.32
CA LEU A 27 -36.13 -12.35 10.02
C LEU A 27 -37.31 -12.88 9.20
N ASP A 28 -37.39 -12.53 7.94
CA ASP A 28 -38.54 -12.73 7.09
C ASP A 28 -38.24 -13.46 5.78
N LYS A 29 -39.30 -13.75 5.03
CA LYS A 29 -39.23 -14.30 3.68
C LYS A 29 -38.68 -13.26 2.71
N ILE A 30 -38.14 -13.75 1.59
CA ILE A 30 -37.71 -12.88 0.49
C ILE A 30 -38.88 -12.01 0.00
N PRO A 31 -38.77 -10.67 0.00
CA PRO A 31 -39.82 -9.79 -0.49
C PRO A 31 -40.06 -9.97 -1.99
N SER A 32 -41.24 -9.59 -2.49
CA SER A 32 -41.55 -9.66 -3.92
C SER A 32 -40.60 -8.75 -4.74
N SER A 33 -40.28 -9.15 -5.97
CA SER A 33 -39.35 -8.48 -6.85
C SER A 33 -39.90 -7.21 -7.54
N ASP A 34 -41.18 -6.88 -7.33
CA ASP A 34 -41.80 -5.73 -7.99
C ASP A 34 -41.56 -4.44 -7.20
N PRO A 35 -40.80 -3.45 -7.73
CA PRO A 35 -40.58 -2.18 -7.06
C PRO A 35 -41.84 -1.31 -7.13
N LEU A 36 -42.10 -0.50 -6.09
CA LEU A 36 -43.10 0.55 -6.09
C LEU A 36 -42.50 1.93 -6.31
N THR A 37 -41.22 2.09 -6.11
CA THR A 37 -40.45 3.33 -6.35
C THR A 37 -39.75 3.23 -7.70
N SER A 38 -39.80 4.30 -8.49
CA SER A 38 -39.14 4.33 -9.80
C SER A 38 -37.61 4.40 -9.67
N LYS A 39 -36.88 3.90 -10.69
CA LYS A 39 -35.43 3.96 -10.78
C LYS A 39 -34.92 5.40 -10.73
N GLU A 40 -35.60 6.33 -11.38
CA GLU A 40 -35.25 7.76 -11.45
C GLU A 40 -35.38 8.44 -10.09
N THR A 41 -36.46 8.15 -9.35
CA THR A 41 -36.67 8.66 -7.98
C THR A 41 -35.57 8.11 -7.06
N ALA A 42 -35.27 6.83 -7.15
CA ALA A 42 -34.22 6.20 -6.35
C ALA A 42 -32.82 6.78 -6.68
N PHE A 43 -32.53 6.99 -7.97
CA PHE A 43 -31.29 7.64 -8.39
C PHE A 43 -31.14 9.03 -7.79
N GLY A 44 -32.19 9.87 -7.85
CA GLY A 44 -32.14 11.23 -7.29
C GLY A 44 -31.84 11.25 -5.79
N LEU A 45 -32.43 10.31 -5.01
CA LEU A 45 -32.18 10.19 -3.58
C LEU A 45 -30.72 9.72 -3.29
N LEU A 46 -30.25 8.73 -4.02
CA LEU A 46 -28.91 8.18 -3.86
C LEU A 46 -27.82 9.17 -4.33
N ALA A 47 -28.03 9.83 -5.47
CA ALA A 47 -27.11 10.85 -5.98
C ALA A 47 -26.95 12.02 -4.99
N GLY A 48 -28.01 12.38 -4.25
CA GLY A 48 -27.98 13.39 -3.19
C GLY A 48 -27.06 13.03 -2.00
N THR A 49 -26.68 11.77 -1.84
CA THR A 49 -25.74 11.34 -0.80
C THR A 49 -24.28 11.48 -1.21
N LEU A 50 -24.01 11.61 -2.51
CA LEU A 50 -22.66 11.78 -3.04
C LEU A 50 -22.14 13.17 -2.68
N LYS A 51 -20.94 13.21 -2.08
CA LYS A 51 -20.28 14.45 -1.67
C LYS A 51 -18.87 14.50 -2.22
N MET A 52 -18.40 15.71 -2.47
CA MET A 52 -17.03 15.94 -2.93
C MET A 52 -16.38 17.06 -2.12
N LYS A 53 -15.05 16.99 -1.97
CA LYS A 53 -14.20 18.05 -1.43
C LYS A 53 -13.22 18.52 -2.49
N LEU A 54 -12.83 19.79 -2.46
CA LEU A 54 -11.88 20.37 -3.39
C LEU A 54 -10.56 20.60 -2.69
N GLU A 55 -9.52 19.93 -3.16
CA GLU A 55 -8.17 19.97 -2.59
C GLU A 55 -7.11 19.92 -3.68
N TYR A 56 -5.90 20.36 -3.35
CA TYR A 56 -4.73 20.11 -4.16
C TYR A 56 -4.27 18.65 -4.01
N VAL A 57 -3.98 18.02 -5.13
CA VAL A 57 -3.38 16.68 -5.20
C VAL A 57 -2.04 16.75 -5.92
N PRO A 58 -1.03 15.95 -5.51
CA PRO A 58 0.26 15.94 -6.17
C PRO A 58 0.18 15.20 -7.51
N ILE A 59 0.82 15.77 -8.52
CA ILE A 59 1.27 15.07 -9.73
C ILE A 59 2.78 15.03 -9.65
N GLN A 60 3.34 13.82 -9.58
CA GLN A 60 4.79 13.65 -9.59
C GLN A 60 5.33 13.91 -11.00
N GLY A 61 6.31 14.80 -11.10
CA GLY A 61 7.17 14.96 -12.26
C GLY A 61 8.35 13.99 -12.24
N GLY A 62 9.29 14.17 -13.15
CA GLY A 62 10.59 13.47 -13.13
C GLY A 62 11.38 13.75 -11.85
N LYS A 63 12.48 13.02 -11.64
CA LYS A 63 13.28 13.00 -10.39
C LYS A 63 13.73 14.38 -9.91
N ASP A 64 13.98 15.33 -10.82
CA ASP A 64 14.46 16.69 -10.54
C ASP A 64 13.38 17.76 -10.80
N GLU A 65 12.16 17.38 -11.15
CA GLU A 65 11.07 18.32 -11.38
C GLU A 65 10.32 18.64 -10.08
N PRO A 66 9.82 19.88 -9.92
CA PRO A 66 8.98 20.23 -8.78
C PRO A 66 7.68 19.41 -8.79
N VAL A 67 7.20 19.03 -7.60
CA VAL A 67 5.88 18.44 -7.47
C VAL A 67 4.83 19.44 -7.93
N LYS A 68 4.02 19.08 -8.93
CA LYS A 68 2.91 19.90 -9.37
C LYS A 68 1.68 19.61 -8.54
N ALA A 69 1.16 20.61 -7.83
CA ALA A 69 -0.08 20.50 -7.07
C ALA A 69 -1.23 21.03 -7.92
N VAL A 70 -2.16 20.13 -8.30
CA VAL A 70 -3.35 20.48 -9.09
C VAL A 70 -4.60 20.36 -8.24
N LEU A 71 -5.56 21.28 -8.42
CA LEU A 71 -6.85 21.20 -7.77
C LEU A 71 -7.67 20.05 -8.36
N ARG A 72 -8.38 19.34 -7.48
CA ARG A 72 -9.25 18.25 -7.86
C ARG A 72 -10.44 18.13 -6.89
N TYR A 73 -11.61 17.94 -7.40
CA TYR A 73 -12.73 17.47 -6.60
C TYR A 73 -12.54 15.99 -6.30
N LEU A 74 -12.48 15.64 -5.02
CA LEU A 74 -12.29 14.27 -4.53
C LEU A 74 -13.59 13.75 -3.91
N PRO A 75 -14.00 12.50 -4.18
CA PRO A 75 -15.13 11.89 -3.52
C PRO A 75 -14.94 11.80 -2.01
N ILE A 76 -15.99 12.11 -1.25
CA ILE A 76 -16.06 11.90 0.19
C ILE A 76 -16.89 10.65 0.45
N SER A 77 -16.36 9.68 1.20
CA SER A 77 -17.14 8.54 1.64
C SER A 77 -18.10 8.98 2.75
N THR A 78 -19.40 9.03 2.43
CA THR A 78 -20.45 9.34 3.39
C THR A 78 -21.14 8.09 3.97
N GLY A 79 -20.66 6.91 3.59
CA GLY A 79 -21.22 5.61 3.94
C GLY A 79 -21.95 4.93 2.77
N SER A 80 -22.50 3.76 3.04
CA SER A 80 -23.28 2.96 2.08
C SER A 80 -24.77 3.24 2.23
N TYR A 81 -25.44 3.48 1.11
CA TYR A 81 -26.87 3.82 1.09
C TYR A 81 -27.66 2.88 0.18
N VAL A 82 -28.91 2.68 0.53
CA VAL A 82 -29.91 1.97 -0.26
C VAL A 82 -31.25 2.69 -0.21
N VAL A 83 -31.96 2.72 -1.31
CA VAL A 83 -33.36 3.15 -1.35
C VAL A 83 -34.25 1.90 -1.35
N ASN A 84 -35.05 1.72 -0.30
CA ASN A 84 -36.03 0.64 -0.26
C ASN A 84 -37.02 0.78 -1.40
N ALA A 85 -37.04 -0.18 -2.32
CA ALA A 85 -37.84 -0.11 -3.55
C ALA A 85 -39.35 -0.18 -3.33
N LYS A 86 -39.81 -0.63 -2.15
CA LYS A 86 -41.22 -0.69 -1.76
C LYS A 86 -41.72 0.59 -1.09
N THR A 87 -40.86 1.22 -0.28
CA THR A 87 -41.27 2.37 0.54
C THR A 87 -40.74 3.69 0.05
N GLY A 88 -39.75 3.70 -0.85
CA GLY A 88 -39.05 4.89 -1.30
C GLY A 88 -38.09 5.50 -0.24
N LYS A 89 -37.93 4.84 0.92
CA LYS A 89 -37.10 5.36 2.01
C LYS A 89 -35.61 5.17 1.70
N LEU A 90 -34.87 6.26 1.82
CA LEU A 90 -33.38 6.23 1.81
C LEU A 90 -32.87 5.72 3.16
N ILE A 91 -32.02 4.72 3.16
CA ILE A 91 -31.46 4.05 4.35
C ILE A 91 -29.95 4.16 4.29
N ASN A 92 -29.33 4.62 5.37
CA ASN A 92 -27.89 4.59 5.55
C ASN A 92 -27.50 3.26 6.23
N ILE A 93 -26.94 2.35 5.43
CA ILE A 93 -26.55 1.01 5.89
C ILE A 93 -25.38 1.09 6.90
N THR A 94 -24.41 1.95 6.64
CA THR A 94 -23.24 2.14 7.53
C THR A 94 -23.71 2.54 8.93
N LYS A 95 -24.63 3.50 9.03
CA LYS A 95 -25.18 3.93 10.32
C LYS A 95 -25.92 2.80 11.06
N LEU A 96 -26.64 1.95 10.33
CA LEU A 96 -27.33 0.79 10.94
C LEU A 96 -26.33 -0.17 11.58
N TYR A 97 -25.21 -0.45 10.91
CA TYR A 97 -24.14 -1.28 11.48
C TYR A 97 -23.47 -0.61 12.68
N ASP A 98 -23.17 0.69 12.59
CA ASP A 98 -22.56 1.43 13.69
C ASP A 98 -23.42 1.44 14.95
N ASP A 99 -24.75 1.60 14.79
CA ASP A 99 -25.71 1.62 15.90
C ASP A 99 -25.77 0.25 16.60
N ILE A 100 -25.63 -0.87 15.86
CA ILE A 100 -25.64 -2.24 16.39
C ILE A 100 -24.29 -2.63 17.00
N MET A 101 -23.16 -2.29 16.34
CA MET A 101 -21.81 -2.71 16.74
C MET A 101 -21.26 -1.94 17.96
N ARG A 102 -21.90 -0.86 18.41
CA ARG A 102 -21.50 -0.13 19.64
C ARG A 102 -21.49 -1.01 20.91
N GLY A 103 -22.01 -2.23 20.86
CA GLY A 103 -22.05 -3.21 21.95
C GLY A 103 -20.92 -4.26 21.96
N GLU A 104 -20.14 -4.41 20.89
CA GLU A 104 -19.14 -5.49 20.78
C GLU A 104 -17.70 -4.97 20.71
N VAL A 105 -16.80 -5.57 21.51
CA VAL A 105 -15.37 -5.25 21.57
C VAL A 105 -14.60 -6.19 20.64
N PRO A 106 -13.84 -5.72 19.65
CA PRO A 106 -12.94 -6.57 18.86
C PRO A 106 -11.74 -7.00 19.70
N SER A 107 -11.43 -8.29 19.70
CA SER A 107 -10.21 -8.83 20.32
C SER A 107 -8.98 -8.42 19.50
N ALA A 108 -7.95 -7.90 20.18
CA ALA A 108 -6.70 -7.50 19.58
C ALA A 108 -5.90 -8.73 19.09
N ALA A 109 -5.44 -8.67 17.85
CA ALA A 109 -4.50 -9.64 17.29
C ALA A 109 -3.08 -9.34 17.79
N THR A 110 -2.39 -10.35 18.30
CA THR A 110 -0.99 -10.28 18.72
C THR A 110 -0.07 -10.35 17.51
N ALA A 111 0.87 -9.41 17.42
CA ALA A 111 1.93 -9.41 16.41
C ALA A 111 3.12 -10.25 16.90
N ASP A 112 3.67 -11.05 16.02
CA ASP A 112 4.78 -11.97 16.26
C ASP A 112 6.12 -11.27 16.00
N GLU A 113 7.11 -11.51 16.86
CA GLU A 113 8.43 -10.88 16.79
C GLU A 113 9.37 -11.68 15.88
N GLY A 114 9.99 -11.00 14.91
CA GLY A 114 10.99 -11.56 14.00
C GLY A 114 12.43 -11.38 14.53
N ALA A 115 13.18 -12.46 14.56
CA ALA A 115 14.53 -12.57 15.11
C ALA A 115 15.63 -11.95 14.23
N ALA A 116 16.63 -11.36 14.89
CA ALA A 116 17.82 -10.77 14.29
C ALA A 116 18.85 -11.84 13.85
N GLY A 117 19.43 -11.62 12.66
CA GLY A 117 20.49 -12.45 12.10
C GLY A 117 21.89 -11.90 12.36
N SER A 118 22.82 -12.78 12.67
CA SER A 118 24.22 -12.51 12.99
C SER A 118 25.08 -12.13 11.77
N SER A 119 26.00 -11.18 11.95
CA SER A 119 26.93 -10.68 10.93
C SER A 119 28.24 -11.48 10.87
N SER A 120 28.70 -11.81 9.67
CA SER A 120 30.05 -12.28 9.38
C SER A 120 30.92 -11.12 8.87
N LYS A 121 32.17 -11.05 9.32
CA LYS A 121 33.16 -10.04 8.92
C LYS A 121 33.58 -10.24 7.46
N ALA A 122 33.19 -9.30 6.60
CA ALA A 122 33.72 -9.12 5.25
C ALA A 122 34.49 -7.80 5.18
N SER A 123 35.46 -7.66 4.28
CA SER A 123 36.15 -6.39 4.00
C SER A 123 35.19 -5.37 3.42
N LEU A 124 35.30 -4.12 3.88
CA LEU A 124 34.45 -3.02 3.47
C LEU A 124 34.56 -2.76 1.96
N THR A 125 33.42 -2.59 1.31
CA THR A 125 33.31 -2.20 -0.09
C THR A 125 33.46 -0.68 -0.24
N GLU A 126 33.68 -0.20 -1.47
CA GLU A 126 33.78 1.24 -1.77
C GLU A 126 32.52 2.01 -1.35
N THR A 127 31.36 1.40 -1.51
CA THR A 127 30.05 1.95 -1.07
C THR A 127 29.94 2.04 0.46
N GLU A 128 30.53 1.08 1.18
CA GLU A 128 30.58 1.10 2.64
C GLU A 128 31.55 2.15 3.17
N LEU A 129 32.68 2.37 2.48
CA LEU A 129 33.63 3.44 2.78
C LEU A 129 33.02 4.81 2.55
N GLU A 130 32.23 4.99 1.47
CA GLU A 130 31.48 6.22 1.21
C GLU A 130 30.38 6.42 2.27
N GLY A 131 29.68 5.34 2.69
CA GLY A 131 28.74 5.35 3.80
C GLY A 131 29.39 5.79 5.10
N ILE A 132 30.61 5.33 5.40
CA ILE A 132 31.37 5.72 6.60
C ILE A 132 31.75 7.20 6.54
N SER A 133 32.15 7.72 5.38
CA SER A 133 32.51 9.14 5.23
C SER A 133 31.33 10.08 5.51
N ARG A 134 30.10 9.64 5.24
CA ARG A 134 28.88 10.39 5.53
C ARG A 134 28.54 10.46 7.02
N LEU A 135 29.09 9.55 7.85
CA LEU A 135 28.97 9.58 9.31
C LEU A 135 29.87 10.64 9.96
N GLU A 136 30.72 11.30 9.20
CA GLU A 136 31.56 12.38 9.73
C GLU A 136 30.70 13.56 10.22
N GLY A 137 30.92 13.98 11.48
CA GLY A 137 30.18 15.07 12.12
C GLY A 137 28.79 14.70 12.65
N VAL A 138 28.47 13.40 12.79
CA VAL A 138 27.25 13.00 13.51
C VAL A 138 27.47 13.17 15.02
N LEU A 139 26.38 13.56 15.70
CA LEU A 139 26.34 13.67 17.15
C LEU A 139 26.46 12.31 17.79
N ASP A 140 27.18 12.24 18.89
CA ASP A 140 27.30 11.01 19.66
C ASP A 140 26.03 10.72 20.50
N ARG A 141 26.01 9.52 21.12
CA ARG A 141 24.90 9.05 21.95
C ARG A 141 24.54 10.05 23.07
N ALA A 142 25.53 10.65 23.73
CA ALA A 142 25.31 11.55 24.87
C ALA A 142 24.80 12.93 24.42
N GLU A 143 25.30 13.42 23.30
CA GLU A 143 24.84 14.66 22.67
C GLU A 143 23.39 14.52 22.19
N LEU A 144 23.04 13.39 21.56
CA LEU A 144 21.68 13.09 21.11
C LEU A 144 20.71 12.92 22.29
N ASP A 145 21.12 12.23 23.37
CA ASP A 145 20.30 12.10 24.58
C ASP A 145 20.03 13.48 25.21
N THR A 146 21.07 14.32 25.27
CA THR A 146 20.92 15.69 25.77
C THR A 146 19.92 16.50 24.95
N LYS A 147 20.03 16.46 23.62
CA LYS A 147 19.09 17.14 22.72
C LYS A 147 17.67 16.60 22.83
N ALA A 148 17.51 15.29 22.92
CA ALA A 148 16.21 14.64 23.06
C ALA A 148 15.49 15.07 24.35
N ARG A 149 16.20 15.13 25.48
CA ARG A 149 15.65 15.58 26.78
C ARG A 149 15.35 17.08 26.84
N GLN A 150 15.94 17.88 25.97
CA GLN A 150 15.61 19.31 25.81
C GLN A 150 14.26 19.53 25.13
N ILE A 151 13.68 18.51 24.50
CA ILE A 151 12.32 18.56 23.93
C ILE A 151 11.33 18.34 25.10
N THR A 152 11.16 19.36 25.94
CA THR A 152 10.36 19.27 27.15
C THR A 152 8.91 18.90 26.91
N GLU A 153 8.36 19.29 25.76
CA GLU A 153 7.01 18.99 25.32
C GLU A 153 6.79 17.48 25.05
N PHE A 154 7.88 16.72 24.78
CA PHE A 154 7.79 15.26 24.59
C PHE A 154 7.83 14.48 25.91
N GLY A 155 8.30 15.12 26.98
CA GLY A 155 8.22 14.58 28.34
C GLY A 155 9.10 13.35 28.59
N ILE A 156 10.37 13.38 28.14
CA ILE A 156 11.38 12.39 28.54
C ILE A 156 11.94 12.82 29.89
N ASP A 157 11.32 12.36 30.99
CA ASP A 157 11.76 12.62 32.34
C ASP A 157 12.95 11.71 32.76
N THR A 158 13.38 11.81 34.01
CA THR A 158 14.52 11.05 34.57
C THR A 158 14.23 9.56 34.73
N GLU A 159 12.97 9.14 34.68
CA GLU A 159 12.58 7.73 34.78
C GLU A 159 12.68 7.01 33.42
N TYR A 160 12.72 7.78 32.32
CA TYR A 160 12.99 7.20 30.99
C TYR A 160 14.48 6.88 30.83
N VAL A 161 14.77 5.63 30.53
CA VAL A 161 16.12 5.12 30.24
C VAL A 161 16.33 5.05 28.74
N LEU A 162 17.41 5.66 28.24
CA LEU A 162 17.82 5.52 26.85
C LEU A 162 18.32 4.09 26.62
N ASN A 163 17.54 3.29 25.90
CA ASN A 163 17.85 1.90 25.59
C ASN A 163 18.85 1.81 24.42
N GLU A 164 18.52 2.42 23.32
CA GLU A 164 19.23 2.23 22.05
C GLU A 164 19.33 3.53 21.26
N VAL A 165 20.43 3.67 20.52
CA VAL A 165 20.65 4.69 19.49
C VAL A 165 21.16 3.98 18.25
N ASN A 166 20.39 4.03 17.18
CA ASN A 166 20.74 3.46 15.87
C ASN A 166 20.87 4.57 14.83
N TYR A 167 21.88 4.46 13.97
CA TYR A 167 22.08 5.41 12.89
C TYR A 167 21.66 4.76 11.57
N TYR A 168 20.86 5.48 10.80
CA TYR A 168 20.39 5.08 9.49
C TYR A 168 20.77 6.12 8.46
N GLN A 169 21.09 5.66 7.28
CA GLN A 169 21.40 6.52 6.16
C GLN A 169 20.31 6.41 5.09
N ASP A 170 19.79 7.55 4.65
CA ASP A 170 18.96 7.61 3.47
C ASP A 170 19.83 7.40 2.22
N ARG A 171 19.42 6.49 1.35
CA ARG A 171 20.16 6.16 0.13
C ARG A 171 20.20 7.33 -0.86
N ASP A 172 19.12 8.12 -0.92
CA ASP A 172 18.94 9.13 -1.95
C ASP A 172 19.24 10.55 -1.46
N ALA A 173 19.14 10.86 -0.17
CA ALA A 173 19.19 12.21 0.38
C ALA A 173 20.48 12.59 1.12
N ALA A 174 21.53 11.80 1.13
CA ALA A 174 22.78 12.05 1.85
C ALA A 174 22.59 12.43 3.35
N ARG A 175 21.44 12.14 3.95
CA ARG A 175 21.12 12.40 5.35
C ARG A 175 21.41 11.19 6.20
N VAL A 176 21.88 11.46 7.42
CA VAL A 176 22.04 10.45 8.45
C VAL A 176 21.01 10.73 9.54
N TYR A 177 20.22 9.73 9.88
CA TYR A 177 19.21 9.79 10.93
C TYR A 177 19.69 9.03 12.15
N ALA A 178 19.40 9.59 13.34
CA ALA A 178 19.58 8.90 14.61
C ALA A 178 18.21 8.49 15.16
N TYR A 179 18.03 7.21 15.37
CA TYR A 179 16.84 6.64 15.99
C TYR A 179 17.14 6.34 17.47
N LEU A 180 16.45 7.01 18.38
CA LEU A 180 16.61 6.86 19.82
C LEU A 180 15.39 6.17 20.40
N THR A 181 15.58 5.14 21.20
CA THR A 181 14.52 4.45 21.92
C THR A 181 14.70 4.61 23.42
N TYR A 182 13.69 5.16 24.08
CA TYR A 182 13.60 5.24 25.52
C TYR A 182 12.51 4.32 26.03
N TYR A 183 12.71 3.77 27.24
CA TYR A 183 11.67 3.04 27.93
C TYR A 183 11.54 3.47 29.39
N LYS A 184 10.32 3.38 29.92
CA LYS A 184 9.97 3.60 31.32
C LYS A 184 9.09 2.46 31.78
N LYS A 185 9.46 1.83 32.90
CA LYS A 185 8.69 0.79 33.55
C LYS A 185 7.57 1.40 34.36
N ILE A 186 6.33 1.02 34.11
CA ILE A 186 5.16 1.44 34.86
C ILE A 186 4.72 0.27 35.76
N VAL A 187 4.84 0.48 37.07
CA VAL A 187 4.40 -0.52 38.08
C VAL A 187 3.03 -0.12 38.56
N PRO A 188 1.95 -0.89 38.30
CA PRO A 188 0.63 -0.58 38.84
C PRO A 188 0.62 -0.65 40.37
N GLN A 189 -0.17 0.21 41.01
CA GLN A 189 -0.32 0.19 42.47
C GLN A 189 -0.89 -1.12 43.04
N ASN A 190 -1.57 -1.91 42.24
CA ASN A 190 -2.23 -3.15 42.61
C ASN A 190 -1.44 -4.43 42.29
N GLY A 191 -0.19 -4.33 41.82
CA GLY A 191 0.72 -5.48 41.66
C GLY A 191 0.38 -6.44 40.52
N GLU A 192 -0.59 -6.12 39.66
CA GLU A 192 -1.00 -6.98 38.56
C GLU A 192 -0.17 -6.74 37.33
N TYR A 193 0.23 -6.70 36.50
CA TYR A 193 1.03 -6.62 35.29
C TYR A 193 1.90 -5.35 35.19
N VAL A 194 3.19 -5.55 34.98
CA VAL A 194 4.12 -4.48 34.68
C VAL A 194 3.88 -4.04 33.24
N SER A 195 3.54 -2.78 33.05
CA SER A 195 3.47 -2.16 31.73
C SER A 195 4.72 -1.32 31.42
N PHE A 196 4.92 -0.98 30.18
CA PHE A 196 6.04 -0.16 29.73
C PHE A 196 5.52 0.98 28.87
N SER A 197 6.13 2.15 29.02
CA SER A 197 6.01 3.24 28.05
C SER A 197 7.30 3.36 27.27
N TYR A 198 7.20 3.40 25.96
CA TYR A 198 8.32 3.60 25.05
C TYR A 198 8.17 4.94 24.35
N LYS A 199 9.29 5.66 24.24
CA LYS A 199 9.37 6.89 23.46
C LYS A 199 10.46 6.74 22.41
N ASN A 200 10.09 6.93 21.16
CA ASN A 200 11.00 6.82 20.02
C ASN A 200 11.14 8.19 19.37
N LEU A 201 12.37 8.58 19.08
CA LEU A 201 12.70 9.81 18.38
C LEU A 201 13.54 9.49 17.15
N VAL A 202 13.23 10.16 16.05
CA VAL A 202 14.12 10.24 14.91
C VAL A 202 14.62 11.67 14.82
N LEU A 203 15.92 11.84 14.93
CA LEU A 203 16.60 13.12 14.81
C LEU A 203 17.51 13.12 13.56
N ASP A 204 17.73 14.28 12.98
CA ASP A 204 18.87 14.44 12.09
C ASP A 204 20.16 14.22 12.88
N ALA A 205 20.98 13.28 12.47
CA ALA A 205 22.13 12.86 13.26
C ALA A 205 23.23 13.90 13.39
N LYS A 206 23.26 14.92 12.52
CA LYS A 206 24.26 16.00 12.54
C LYS A 206 23.75 17.24 13.28
N SER A 207 22.51 17.68 13.00
CA SER A 207 21.96 18.88 13.63
C SER A 207 21.24 18.58 14.96
N GLY A 208 20.69 17.37 15.11
CA GLY A 208 19.80 17.00 16.20
C GLY A 208 18.38 17.54 16.03
N ASP A 209 18.03 18.00 14.82
CA ASP A 209 16.68 18.48 14.54
C ASP A 209 15.67 17.35 14.56
N ILE A 210 14.47 17.65 15.06
CA ILE A 210 13.39 16.66 15.20
C ILE A 210 12.85 16.31 13.81
N LEU A 211 12.79 15.02 13.50
CA LEU A 211 12.16 14.50 12.29
C LEU A 211 10.85 13.79 12.59
N SER A 212 10.83 12.94 13.62
CA SER A 212 9.60 12.36 14.16
C SER A 212 9.71 11.99 15.62
N LEU A 213 8.57 11.92 16.28
CA LEU A 213 8.40 11.48 17.67
C LEU A 213 7.26 10.46 17.69
N SER A 214 7.37 9.44 18.55
CA SER A 214 6.25 8.53 18.82
C SER A 214 6.32 7.95 20.23
N THR A 215 5.16 7.81 20.87
CA THR A 215 5.01 7.13 22.15
C THR A 215 4.18 5.86 21.95
N TYR A 216 4.61 4.78 22.56
CA TYR A 216 3.89 3.51 22.60
C TYR A 216 3.66 3.09 24.04
N TYR A 217 2.44 2.71 24.37
CA TYR A 217 2.03 2.20 25.68
C TYR A 217 1.74 0.71 25.55
N SER A 218 2.42 -0.11 26.36
CA SER A 218 2.05 -1.53 26.50
C SER A 218 1.06 -1.67 27.66
N GLY A 219 -0.19 -1.86 27.35
CA GLY A 219 -1.26 -2.06 28.33
C GLY A 219 -2.63 -1.83 27.69
N ALA A 220 -3.64 -2.50 28.21
CA ALA A 220 -5.03 -2.34 27.78
C ALA A 220 -5.79 -1.40 28.74
N ASP A 221 -5.26 -0.20 28.95
CA ASP A 221 -5.92 0.78 29.81
C ASP A 221 -7.17 1.34 29.12
N ASP A 222 -8.22 1.55 29.91
CA ASP A 222 -9.45 2.20 29.43
C ASP A 222 -9.36 3.72 29.60
N TYR A 223 -9.13 4.41 28.49
CA TYR A 223 -9.04 5.88 28.44
C TYR A 223 -10.37 6.58 28.14
N SER A 224 -11.49 5.85 28.12
CA SER A 224 -12.82 6.42 27.82
C SER A 224 -13.27 7.50 28.81
N LYS A 225 -12.73 7.46 30.04
CA LYS A 225 -13.03 8.41 31.11
C LYS A 225 -12.07 9.60 31.20
N VAL A 226 -11.08 9.67 30.32
CA VAL A 226 -10.13 10.78 30.28
C VAL A 226 -10.84 12.01 29.72
N GLU A 227 -10.88 13.09 30.53
CA GLU A 227 -11.44 14.36 30.08
C GLU A 227 -10.57 14.98 28.99
N ARG A 228 -11.16 15.27 27.84
CA ARG A 228 -10.47 15.79 26.65
C ARG A 228 -10.93 17.19 26.31
N SER A 229 -10.16 18.19 26.73
CA SER A 229 -10.36 19.55 26.22
C SER A 229 -9.62 19.72 24.90
N ARG A 230 -10.29 19.44 23.77
CA ARG A 230 -9.69 19.49 22.42
C ARG A 230 -9.02 20.84 22.15
N ASP A 231 -9.63 21.96 22.54
CA ASP A 231 -9.04 23.30 22.35
C ASP A 231 -7.75 23.51 23.14
N LYS A 232 -7.66 22.98 24.37
CA LYS A 232 -6.44 23.04 25.17
C LYS A 232 -5.34 22.19 24.54
N LEU A 233 -5.66 20.97 24.12
CA LEU A 233 -4.70 20.06 23.51
C LEU A 233 -4.22 20.60 22.16
N ARG A 234 -5.12 21.21 21.37
CA ARG A 234 -4.76 21.89 20.14
C ARG A 234 -3.76 23.02 20.38
N LYS A 235 -3.95 23.85 21.41
CA LYS A 235 -3.01 24.92 21.75
C LYS A 235 -1.63 24.37 22.11
N ASN A 236 -1.55 23.21 22.77
CA ASN A 236 -0.27 22.55 23.06
C ASN A 236 0.41 22.09 21.76
N ALA A 237 -0.35 21.49 20.83
CA ALA A 237 0.16 21.11 19.51
C ALA A 237 0.67 22.33 18.72
N GLU A 238 -0.10 23.41 18.68
CA GLU A 238 0.28 24.65 18.00
C GLU A 238 1.54 25.29 18.61
N ALA A 239 1.66 25.29 19.95
CA ALA A 239 2.83 25.82 20.63
C ALA A 239 4.09 25.02 20.29
N PHE A 240 4.00 23.69 20.29
CA PHE A 240 5.07 22.81 19.86
C PHE A 240 5.49 23.08 18.40
N LEU A 241 4.51 23.16 17.48
CA LEU A 241 4.78 23.41 16.06
C LEU A 241 5.41 24.78 15.82
N ARG A 242 4.94 25.83 16.48
CA ARG A 242 5.53 27.17 16.40
C ARG A 242 6.98 27.18 16.85
N LYS A 243 7.30 26.47 17.93
CA LYS A 243 8.63 26.42 18.51
C LYS A 243 9.65 25.70 17.62
N TYR A 244 9.28 24.53 17.08
CA TYR A 244 10.21 23.67 16.38
C TYR A 244 10.06 23.69 14.84
N PHE A 245 8.88 24.06 14.34
CA PHE A 245 8.51 23.94 12.92
C PHE A 245 7.85 25.21 12.37
N GLY A 246 8.12 26.38 12.93
CA GLY A 246 7.46 27.66 12.59
C GLY A 246 7.42 27.93 11.08
N LYS A 247 8.55 27.73 10.38
CA LYS A 247 8.67 27.88 8.90
C LYS A 247 7.58 27.14 8.10
N TYR A 248 7.23 25.96 8.61
CA TYR A 248 6.21 25.12 7.97
C TYR A 248 4.82 25.45 8.48
N PHE A 249 4.70 25.59 9.81
CA PHE A 249 3.44 25.83 10.48
C PHE A 249 2.73 27.11 10.01
N GLU A 250 3.47 28.16 9.71
CA GLU A 250 2.93 29.43 9.16
C GLU A 250 2.23 29.28 7.80
N LYS A 251 2.50 28.19 7.06
CA LYS A 251 1.87 27.86 5.78
C LYS A 251 0.69 26.93 5.92
N THR A 252 0.35 26.53 7.14
CA THR A 252 -0.68 25.51 7.39
C THR A 252 -1.91 26.09 8.10
N ASP A 253 -3.00 25.35 8.00
CA ASP A 253 -4.22 25.54 8.79
C ASP A 253 -4.68 24.19 9.33
N LEU A 254 -5.50 24.19 10.39
CA LEU A 254 -6.06 22.96 10.94
C LEU A 254 -6.89 22.25 9.87
N TYR A 255 -6.50 21.03 9.56
CA TYR A 255 -7.17 20.20 8.57
C TYR A 255 -8.04 19.14 9.25
N GLU A 256 -9.33 19.22 9.04
CA GLU A 256 -10.29 18.20 9.45
C GLU A 256 -10.82 17.50 8.21
N ASP A 257 -10.39 16.24 8.00
CA ASP A 257 -10.88 15.48 6.87
C ASP A 257 -12.38 15.17 7.05
N PRO A 258 -13.24 15.66 6.17
CA PRO A 258 -14.67 15.43 6.26
C PRO A 258 -15.07 13.97 6.02
N ALA A 259 -14.15 13.14 5.48
CA ALA A 259 -14.36 11.71 5.27
C ALA A 259 -14.16 10.88 6.55
N ILE A 260 -13.54 11.43 7.60
CA ILE A 260 -13.38 10.72 8.87
C ILE A 260 -14.70 10.73 9.63
N MET A 261 -15.36 9.59 9.66
CA MET A 261 -16.66 9.42 10.30
C MET A 261 -16.56 9.51 11.83
N ILE A 262 -17.49 10.24 12.45
CA ILE A 262 -17.57 10.50 13.91
C ILE A 262 -17.53 9.22 14.79
N PRO A 263 -18.13 8.07 14.42
CA PRO A 263 -18.07 6.83 15.22
C PRO A 263 -16.66 6.32 15.50
N TYR A 264 -15.75 6.46 14.53
CA TYR A 264 -14.33 6.09 14.70
C TYR A 264 -13.65 6.91 15.81
N LYS A 265 -14.05 8.17 15.98
CA LYS A 265 -13.49 9.08 17.00
C LYS A 265 -13.83 8.64 18.43
N GLU A 266 -15.06 8.16 18.67
CA GLU A 266 -15.49 7.66 19.98
C GLU A 266 -14.82 6.32 20.34
N LEU A 267 -14.67 5.41 19.35
CA LEU A 267 -13.98 4.14 19.54
C LEU A 267 -12.48 4.35 19.82
N TYR A 268 -11.84 5.23 19.03
CA TYR A 268 -10.43 5.56 19.20
C TYR A 268 -10.13 6.21 20.56
N SER A 269 -11.02 7.08 21.05
CA SER A 269 -10.85 7.73 22.36
C SER A 269 -10.87 6.76 23.54
N ARG A 270 -11.44 5.56 23.36
CA ARG A 270 -11.47 4.51 24.39
C ARG A 270 -10.11 3.82 24.56
N TYR A 271 -9.34 3.70 23.49
CA TYR A 271 -8.08 2.93 23.48
C TYR A 271 -6.83 3.80 23.38
N SER A 272 -6.96 5.10 23.19
CA SER A 272 -5.83 6.01 23.09
C SER A 272 -5.95 7.16 24.08
N PRO A 273 -4.89 7.45 24.85
CA PRO A 273 -4.87 8.64 25.69
C PRO A 273 -4.69 9.93 24.90
N ALA A 274 -4.43 9.87 23.60
CA ALA A 274 -4.01 11.00 22.79
C ALA A 274 -5.14 11.57 21.92
N GLU A 275 -5.07 12.87 21.65
CA GLU A 275 -5.90 13.59 20.67
C GLU A 275 -5.01 14.05 19.50
N SER A 276 -5.42 13.74 18.26
CA SER A 276 -4.62 14.01 17.07
C SER A 276 -5.10 15.24 16.32
N PHE A 277 -4.13 16.00 15.80
CA PHE A 277 -4.33 17.19 14.98
C PHE A 277 -3.47 17.10 13.72
N VAL A 278 -4.07 17.44 12.60
CA VAL A 278 -3.39 17.55 11.31
C VAL A 278 -3.41 19.02 10.89
N PHE A 279 -2.25 19.59 10.63
CA PHE A 279 -2.11 20.93 10.07
C PHE A 279 -1.57 20.78 8.66
N ALA A 280 -2.42 21.01 7.65
CA ALA A 280 -2.07 20.86 6.25
C ALA A 280 -1.73 22.19 5.61
N GLN A 281 -0.81 22.18 4.64
CA GLN A 281 -0.51 23.37 3.85
C GLN A 281 -1.78 23.88 3.17
N LYS A 282 -1.96 25.20 3.19
CA LYS A 282 -3.08 25.87 2.54
C LYS A 282 -2.56 26.91 1.57
N GLU A 283 -3.02 26.80 0.32
CA GLU A 283 -2.63 27.71 -0.77
C GLU A 283 -3.88 28.10 -1.56
N ASN A 284 -3.99 29.37 -1.95
CA ASN A 284 -5.15 29.89 -2.67
C ASN A 284 -6.52 29.58 -1.99
N GLY A 285 -6.53 29.39 -0.66
CA GLY A 285 -7.73 29.01 0.10
C GLY A 285 -8.05 27.51 0.16
N TYR A 286 -7.27 26.66 -0.53
CA TYR A 286 -7.47 25.20 -0.56
C TYR A 286 -6.34 24.44 0.09
N PHE A 287 -6.64 23.31 0.70
CA PHE A 287 -5.66 22.45 1.35
C PHE A 287 -4.85 21.63 0.36
N PHE A 288 -3.59 21.37 0.75
CA PHE A 288 -2.70 20.40 0.14
C PHE A 288 -2.24 19.41 1.23
N PRO A 289 -3.04 18.37 1.55
CA PRO A 289 -2.78 17.49 2.70
C PRO A 289 -1.51 16.65 2.58
N THR A 290 -0.96 16.53 1.36
CA THR A 290 0.35 15.90 1.12
C THR A 290 1.46 16.59 1.91
N ASN A 291 1.39 17.93 2.06
CA ASN A 291 2.24 18.68 2.96
C ASN A 291 1.49 18.91 4.28
N SER A 292 1.92 18.21 5.32
CA SER A 292 1.25 18.26 6.63
C SER A 292 2.20 18.08 7.81
N LEU A 293 1.78 18.64 8.93
CA LEU A 293 2.36 18.47 10.27
C LEU A 293 1.32 17.72 11.09
N ASN A 294 1.67 16.54 11.54
CA ASN A 294 0.76 15.65 12.26
C ASN A 294 1.22 15.55 13.72
N VAL A 295 0.36 15.90 14.66
CA VAL A 295 0.69 15.95 16.09
C VAL A 295 -0.40 15.26 16.89
N SER A 296 0.00 14.36 17.78
CA SER A 296 -0.89 13.81 18.80
C SER A 296 -0.46 14.32 20.19
N VAL A 297 -1.42 14.74 20.99
CA VAL A 297 -1.20 15.28 22.34
C VAL A 297 -1.89 14.39 23.35
N ASN A 298 -1.17 13.97 24.37
CA ASN A 298 -1.72 13.17 25.46
C ASN A 298 -2.75 13.99 26.26
N ALA A 299 -3.96 13.48 26.40
CA ALA A 299 -5.06 14.18 27.05
C ALA A 299 -4.89 14.29 28.58
N GLN A 300 -4.15 13.36 29.21
CA GLN A 300 -3.90 13.36 30.64
C GLN A 300 -2.76 14.32 31.02
N THR A 301 -1.66 14.26 30.27
CA THR A 301 -0.42 14.99 30.62
C THR A 301 -0.26 16.30 29.85
N GLY A 302 -0.90 16.42 28.67
CA GLY A 302 -0.73 17.54 27.75
C GLY A 302 0.60 17.52 26.98
N THR A 303 1.40 16.45 27.12
CA THR A 303 2.66 16.25 26.38
C THR A 303 2.40 15.81 24.95
N ILE A 304 3.38 16.00 24.07
CA ILE A 304 3.32 15.48 22.69
C ILE A 304 3.53 13.97 22.73
N ASP A 305 2.59 13.20 22.21
CA ASP A 305 2.67 11.76 22.09
C ASP A 305 3.31 11.32 20.79
N SER A 306 2.96 12.00 19.70
CA SER A 306 3.59 11.74 18.42
C SER A 306 3.67 13.02 17.57
N PHE A 307 4.65 13.03 16.69
CA PHE A 307 4.81 14.02 15.64
C PHE A 307 5.46 13.39 14.43
N TYR A 308 4.95 13.70 13.25
CA TYR A 308 5.64 13.46 12.00
C TYR A 308 5.29 14.55 10.99
N ARG A 309 6.24 14.82 10.10
CA ARG A 309 6.12 15.82 9.05
C ARG A 309 6.19 15.15 7.69
N ASN A 310 5.16 15.39 6.87
CA ASN A 310 5.18 15.11 5.44
C ASN A 310 5.30 16.43 4.72
N TRP A 311 6.40 16.68 4.00
CA TRP A 311 6.63 17.98 3.39
C TRP A 311 7.49 17.90 2.14
N ASN A 312 6.94 18.35 1.03
CA ASN A 312 7.67 18.58 -0.21
C ASN A 312 8.06 20.07 -0.27
N GLU A 313 9.36 20.34 -0.39
CA GLU A 313 9.86 21.74 -0.43
C GLU A 313 9.59 22.42 -1.77
N ASN A 314 9.67 21.68 -2.89
CA ASN A 314 9.53 22.18 -4.24
C ASN A 314 8.15 21.83 -4.79
N VAL A 315 7.14 22.65 -4.50
CA VAL A 315 5.78 22.45 -4.98
C VAL A 315 5.35 23.66 -5.81
N VAL A 316 4.81 23.40 -7.00
CA VAL A 316 4.20 24.42 -7.86
C VAL A 316 2.70 24.20 -7.86
N PHE A 317 1.95 25.20 -7.40
CA PHE A 317 0.50 25.16 -7.30
C PHE A 317 -0.18 25.72 -8.54
N ASP A 318 -1.15 25.00 -9.08
CA ASP A 318 -2.01 25.50 -10.15
C ASP A 318 -2.92 26.65 -9.64
N SER A 319 -3.31 27.55 -10.55
CA SER A 319 -4.27 28.62 -10.26
C SER A 319 -5.63 28.05 -9.87
N ALA A 320 -6.25 28.71 -8.89
CA ALA A 320 -7.60 28.43 -8.44
C ALA A 320 -8.69 29.19 -9.23
N ASP A 321 -8.36 29.75 -10.39
CA ASP A 321 -9.30 30.49 -11.21
C ASP A 321 -10.18 29.57 -12.06
N GLY A 322 -11.43 29.97 -12.29
CA GLY A 322 -12.35 29.29 -13.20
C GLY A 322 -12.91 27.96 -12.69
N ILE A 323 -12.96 27.78 -11.37
CA ILE A 323 -13.45 26.56 -10.73
C ILE A 323 -14.99 26.49 -10.80
N ILE A 324 -15.53 25.35 -11.22
CA ILE A 324 -16.97 25.04 -11.16
C ILE A 324 -17.44 24.89 -9.71
N SER A 325 -18.74 25.03 -9.48
CA SER A 325 -19.32 24.82 -8.14
C SER A 325 -19.22 23.34 -7.69
N ASN A 326 -19.22 23.13 -6.38
CA ASN A 326 -19.26 21.78 -5.78
C ASN A 326 -20.48 20.98 -6.27
N ASP A 327 -21.66 21.64 -6.39
CA ASP A 327 -22.86 20.99 -6.89
C ASP A 327 -22.73 20.53 -8.34
N ALA A 328 -22.06 21.31 -9.19
CA ALA A 328 -21.75 20.91 -10.56
C ALA A 328 -20.80 19.71 -10.60
N ALA A 329 -19.78 19.70 -9.75
CA ALA A 329 -18.85 18.56 -9.63
C ALA A 329 -19.57 17.30 -9.13
N CYS A 330 -20.42 17.41 -8.10
CA CYS A 330 -21.23 16.29 -7.61
C CYS A 330 -22.20 15.77 -8.68
N ALA A 331 -22.80 16.67 -9.47
CA ALA A 331 -23.68 16.29 -10.58
C ALA A 331 -22.92 15.54 -11.69
N SER A 332 -21.69 15.96 -12.00
CA SER A 332 -20.83 15.24 -12.95
C SER A 332 -20.42 13.87 -12.39
N TYR A 333 -20.05 13.81 -11.13
CA TYR A 333 -19.68 12.59 -10.44
C TYR A 333 -20.83 11.57 -10.40
N ALA A 334 -22.08 12.04 -10.17
CA ALA A 334 -23.25 11.18 -10.14
C ALA A 334 -23.55 10.50 -11.49
N LYS A 335 -23.23 11.15 -12.62
CA LYS A 335 -23.51 10.62 -13.98
C LYS A 335 -22.76 9.34 -14.33
N VAL A 336 -21.69 9.01 -13.62
CA VAL A 336 -20.92 7.77 -13.89
C VAL A 336 -21.49 6.56 -13.15
N TYR A 337 -22.52 6.76 -12.34
CA TYR A 337 -23.20 5.69 -11.62
C TYR A 337 -24.49 5.27 -12.30
N GLU A 338 -24.77 3.97 -12.19
CA GLU A 338 -26.06 3.40 -12.56
C GLU A 338 -26.79 2.92 -11.31
N THR A 339 -28.13 3.03 -11.36
CA THR A 339 -28.97 2.48 -10.30
C THR A 339 -29.23 1.01 -10.57
N LYS A 340 -28.88 0.16 -9.61
CA LYS A 340 -29.13 -1.29 -9.66
C LYS A 340 -30.16 -1.69 -8.63
N LEU A 341 -31.14 -2.48 -9.06
CA LEU A 341 -32.14 -3.09 -8.19
C LEU A 341 -31.69 -4.48 -7.77
N SER A 342 -31.56 -4.70 -6.48
CA SER A 342 -31.15 -6.00 -5.92
C SER A 342 -31.76 -6.23 -4.54
N TYR A 343 -31.66 -7.47 -4.05
CA TYR A 343 -31.96 -7.75 -2.66
C TYR A 343 -30.77 -7.33 -1.80
N VAL A 344 -31.04 -6.53 -0.78
CA VAL A 344 -30.03 -5.99 0.15
C VAL A 344 -30.35 -6.50 1.55
N SER A 345 -29.34 -7.03 2.23
CA SER A 345 -29.43 -7.46 3.63
C SER A 345 -29.20 -6.25 4.53
N LEU A 346 -30.15 -5.98 5.42
CA LEU A 346 -30.02 -4.93 6.44
C LEU A 346 -29.93 -5.58 7.82
N PRO A 347 -29.02 -5.13 8.70
CA PRO A 347 -28.98 -5.59 10.07
C PRO A 347 -30.19 -5.07 10.85
N VAL A 348 -30.74 -5.92 11.70
CA VAL A 348 -31.91 -5.63 12.57
C VAL A 348 -31.46 -5.81 14.01
N GLU A 349 -31.54 -4.73 14.79
CA GLU A 349 -31.30 -4.76 16.23
C GLU A 349 -32.39 -5.61 16.92
N LEU A 350 -31.94 -6.45 17.86
CA LEU A 350 -32.82 -7.32 18.60
C LEU A 350 -33.47 -6.58 19.78
N ASP A 351 -34.69 -6.08 19.56
CA ASP A 351 -35.51 -5.38 20.55
C ASP A 351 -36.36 -6.40 21.34
N PRO A 352 -36.15 -6.53 22.67
CA PRO A 352 -36.92 -7.45 23.50
C PRO A 352 -38.44 -7.14 23.56
N SER A 353 -38.84 -5.92 23.17
CA SER A 353 -40.26 -5.55 23.10
C SER A 353 -40.98 -6.17 21.89
N ARG A 354 -40.25 -6.75 20.96
CA ARG A 354 -40.76 -7.43 19.76
C ARG A 354 -40.84 -8.94 19.95
N PRO A 355 -42.01 -9.54 20.16
CA PRO A 355 -42.15 -10.97 20.49
C PRO A 355 -41.50 -11.92 19.48
N GLU A 356 -41.53 -11.55 18.19
CA GLU A 356 -40.93 -12.34 17.11
C GLU A 356 -39.38 -12.38 17.16
N LEU A 357 -38.73 -11.47 17.90
CA LEU A 357 -37.27 -11.39 18.04
C LEU A 357 -36.78 -12.14 19.28
N ILE A 358 -37.61 -12.39 20.28
CA ILE A 358 -37.21 -13.00 21.57
C ILE A 358 -36.47 -14.32 21.36
N ARG A 359 -36.92 -15.17 20.46
CA ARG A 359 -36.27 -16.48 20.17
C ARG A 359 -34.81 -16.32 19.72
N TYR A 360 -34.46 -15.22 19.04
CA TYR A 360 -33.09 -15.00 18.58
C TYR A 360 -32.21 -14.46 19.71
N ILE A 361 -32.78 -13.64 20.59
CA ILE A 361 -32.13 -13.17 21.83
C ILE A 361 -31.80 -14.39 22.73
N ASP A 362 -32.75 -15.31 22.91
CA ASP A 362 -32.58 -16.54 23.71
C ASP A 362 -31.51 -17.48 23.12
N LEU A 363 -31.30 -17.43 21.80
CA LEU A 363 -30.24 -18.16 21.09
C LEU A 363 -28.88 -17.44 21.12
N GLY A 364 -28.79 -16.26 21.75
CA GLY A 364 -27.52 -15.51 21.91
C GLY A 364 -27.09 -14.71 20.68
N TYR A 365 -27.99 -14.40 19.76
CA TYR A 365 -27.67 -13.49 18.67
C TYR A 365 -27.67 -12.04 19.15
N SER A 366 -26.72 -11.23 18.68
CA SER A 366 -26.68 -9.79 18.95
C SER A 366 -27.51 -9.02 17.93
N TYR A 367 -27.63 -9.51 16.71
CA TYR A 367 -28.47 -8.98 15.64
C TYR A 367 -28.80 -10.08 14.61
N ILE A 368 -29.82 -9.83 13.79
CA ILE A 368 -30.19 -10.67 12.65
C ILE A 368 -30.32 -9.80 11.41
N TYR A 369 -30.71 -10.35 10.29
CA TYR A 369 -30.88 -9.61 9.05
C TYR A 369 -32.33 -9.63 8.56
N GLU A 370 -32.73 -8.54 7.90
CA GLU A 370 -33.90 -8.54 7.01
C GLU A 370 -33.45 -8.35 5.56
N LEU A 371 -34.18 -8.92 4.63
CA LEU A 371 -33.94 -8.75 3.20
C LEU A 371 -34.94 -7.73 2.67
N ILE A 372 -34.44 -6.67 2.07
CA ILE A 372 -35.27 -5.70 1.35
C ILE A 372 -34.96 -5.74 -0.14
N LEU A 373 -35.95 -5.41 -0.97
CA LEU A 373 -35.69 -5.04 -2.35
C LEU A 373 -35.24 -3.58 -2.37
N GLY A 374 -34.05 -3.31 -2.87
CA GLY A 374 -33.40 -2.00 -2.76
C GLY A 374 -32.69 -1.56 -4.03
N TYR A 375 -32.61 -0.25 -4.22
CA TYR A 375 -31.79 0.37 -5.23
C TYR A 375 -30.48 0.85 -4.62
N THR A 376 -29.36 0.52 -5.28
CA THR A 376 -28.00 0.98 -4.97
C THR A 376 -27.39 1.69 -6.17
N LEU A 377 -26.34 2.49 -5.95
CA LEU A 377 -25.51 3.04 -7.03
C LEU A 377 -24.34 2.08 -7.29
N GLU A 378 -24.12 1.76 -8.55
CA GLU A 378 -22.97 0.98 -8.99
C GLU A 378 -22.24 1.68 -10.15
N THR A 379 -20.93 1.47 -10.24
CA THR A 379 -20.10 1.89 -11.37
C THR A 379 -18.99 0.87 -11.57
N ASP A 380 -18.63 0.63 -12.81
CA ASP A 380 -17.47 -0.18 -13.21
C ASP A 380 -16.17 0.66 -13.31
N LYS A 381 -16.28 1.98 -13.06
CA LYS A 381 -15.16 2.91 -13.19
C LYS A 381 -14.50 3.15 -11.84
N TYR A 382 -13.18 3.13 -11.82
CA TYR A 382 -12.41 3.61 -10.67
C TYR A 382 -12.17 5.12 -10.80
N ILE A 383 -12.89 5.89 -10.00
CA ILE A 383 -12.91 7.34 -10.08
C ILE A 383 -11.93 7.91 -9.06
N ILE A 384 -11.00 8.74 -9.52
CA ILE A 384 -10.02 9.45 -8.68
C ILE A 384 -10.37 10.93 -8.46
N GLY A 385 -11.40 11.42 -9.11
CA GLY A 385 -11.90 12.77 -8.88
C GLY A 385 -12.64 13.37 -10.08
N VAL A 386 -12.90 14.68 -9.97
CA VAL A 386 -13.47 15.49 -11.05
C VAL A 386 -12.57 16.70 -11.27
N ASP A 387 -12.26 17.00 -12.54
CA ASP A 387 -11.52 18.20 -12.92
C ASP A 387 -12.31 19.46 -12.54
N PRO A 388 -11.72 20.37 -11.76
CA PRO A 388 -12.46 21.51 -11.22
C PRO A 388 -12.75 22.60 -12.24
N LYS A 389 -12.13 22.59 -13.43
CA LYS A 389 -12.33 23.60 -14.47
C LYS A 389 -13.28 23.11 -15.56
N THR A 390 -13.16 21.84 -15.94
CA THR A 390 -13.97 21.25 -17.03
C THR A 390 -15.20 20.50 -16.51
N GLY A 391 -15.20 20.03 -15.26
CA GLY A 391 -16.21 19.12 -14.72
C GLY A 391 -16.10 17.69 -15.25
N GLU A 392 -15.00 17.34 -15.93
CA GLU A 392 -14.76 16.00 -16.42
C GLU A 392 -14.42 15.05 -15.27
N VAL A 393 -15.02 13.85 -15.28
CA VAL A 393 -14.72 12.81 -14.28
C VAL A 393 -13.42 12.13 -14.66
N ILE A 394 -12.45 12.16 -13.75
CA ILE A 394 -11.15 11.56 -13.92
C ILE A 394 -11.20 10.14 -13.38
N THR A 395 -10.96 9.17 -14.26
CA THR A 395 -10.97 7.74 -13.94
C THR A 395 -9.58 7.13 -14.16
N VAL A 396 -9.26 6.11 -13.39
CA VAL A 396 -8.12 5.21 -13.63
C VAL A 396 -8.67 3.91 -14.17
N ASP A 397 -8.20 3.52 -15.32
CA ASP A 397 -8.48 2.21 -15.88
C ASP A 397 -7.49 1.19 -15.29
N TYR A 398 -7.89 0.50 -14.20
CA TYR A 398 -7.07 -0.59 -13.64
C TYR A 398 -6.91 -1.76 -14.60
N ALA A 399 -7.74 -1.86 -15.64
CA ALA A 399 -7.54 -2.84 -16.69
C ALA A 399 -6.29 -2.53 -17.54
N GLN A 400 -5.68 -1.33 -17.40
CA GLN A 400 -4.40 -1.06 -18.05
C GLN A 400 -3.23 -1.88 -17.48
N THR A 401 -3.31 -2.34 -16.23
CA THR A 401 -2.28 -3.23 -15.67
C THR A 401 -2.34 -4.66 -16.23
N ALA A 402 -3.38 -5.00 -16.98
CA ALA A 402 -3.60 -6.33 -17.56
C ALA A 402 -4.13 -6.30 -19.01
N LYS A 403 -3.93 -5.20 -19.77
CA LYS A 403 -4.25 -5.28 -21.20
C LYS A 403 -3.38 -6.36 -21.83
N PRO A 404 -3.98 -7.35 -22.50
CA PRO A 404 -3.21 -8.31 -23.26
C PRO A 404 -2.28 -7.57 -24.21
N VAL A 405 -1.02 -7.94 -24.20
CA VAL A 405 -0.05 -7.35 -25.13
C VAL A 405 -0.33 -7.94 -26.51
N VAL A 406 -0.52 -7.08 -27.48
CA VAL A 406 -0.65 -7.52 -28.89
C VAL A 406 0.67 -7.25 -29.60
N TYR A 407 1.37 -8.33 -29.96
CA TYR A 407 2.60 -8.23 -30.74
C TYR A 407 2.31 -8.46 -32.22
N GLU A 408 2.81 -7.57 -33.07
CA GLU A 408 2.60 -7.57 -34.50
C GLU A 408 3.51 -8.56 -35.27
N ASP A 409 4.62 -8.99 -34.63
CA ASP A 409 5.74 -9.69 -35.25
C ASP A 409 5.97 -11.12 -34.75
N ILE A 410 4.99 -11.71 -34.07
CA ILE A 410 5.08 -13.10 -33.56
C ILE A 410 4.23 -14.10 -34.36
N SER A 411 3.39 -13.63 -35.27
CA SER A 411 2.51 -14.50 -36.07
C SER A 411 3.33 -15.45 -36.96
N GLY A 412 2.98 -16.75 -36.92
CA GLY A 412 3.69 -17.81 -37.62
C GLY A 412 5.03 -18.23 -37.02
N HIS A 413 5.44 -17.62 -35.90
CA HIS A 413 6.66 -18.01 -35.19
C HIS A 413 6.45 -19.32 -34.40
N TYR A 414 7.44 -20.22 -34.35
CA TYR A 414 7.33 -21.52 -33.65
C TYR A 414 6.91 -21.41 -32.19
N ALA A 415 7.19 -20.30 -31.54
CA ALA A 415 6.85 -20.02 -30.15
C ALA A 415 5.53 -19.22 -30.00
N GLU A 416 4.82 -18.90 -31.08
CA GLU A 416 3.66 -17.99 -31.07
C GLU A 416 2.68 -18.28 -29.93
N ASN A 417 2.23 -19.53 -29.79
CA ASN A 417 1.25 -19.91 -28.78
C ASN A 417 1.72 -19.60 -27.32
N LYS A 418 3.00 -19.84 -27.05
CA LYS A 418 3.57 -19.56 -25.70
C LYS A 418 3.74 -18.06 -25.47
N LEU A 419 4.14 -17.31 -26.51
CA LEU A 419 4.29 -15.87 -26.46
C LEU A 419 2.92 -15.17 -26.29
N LEU A 420 1.90 -15.63 -27.01
CA LEU A 420 0.52 -15.16 -26.84
C LEU A 420 0.03 -15.42 -25.41
N LYS A 421 0.37 -16.60 -24.85
CA LYS A 421 -0.01 -16.91 -23.46
C LYS A 421 0.67 -15.97 -22.45
N LEU A 422 1.95 -15.69 -22.61
CA LEU A 422 2.64 -14.69 -21.78
C LEU A 422 2.01 -13.29 -21.95
N ALA A 423 1.76 -12.90 -23.19
CA ALA A 423 1.18 -11.61 -23.54
C ALA A 423 -0.24 -11.41 -22.97
N GLU A 424 -1.04 -12.49 -22.89
CA GLU A 424 -2.37 -12.50 -22.25
C GLU A 424 -2.30 -12.05 -20.77
N TYR A 425 -1.20 -12.39 -20.08
CA TYR A 425 -0.92 -11.97 -18.71
C TYR A 425 -0.09 -10.68 -18.61
N GLY A 426 0.08 -9.96 -19.72
CA GLY A 426 0.88 -8.72 -19.73
C GLY A 426 2.38 -8.95 -19.66
N ILE A 427 2.85 -10.21 -19.80
CA ILE A 427 4.28 -10.56 -19.68
C ILE A 427 4.94 -10.47 -21.04
N GLY A 428 6.00 -9.65 -21.13
CA GLY A 428 6.74 -9.45 -22.36
C GLY A 428 7.56 -8.17 -22.37
N TYR A 429 7.89 -7.73 -23.55
CA TYR A 429 8.69 -6.53 -23.78
C TYR A 429 7.81 -5.30 -24.01
N PRO A 430 8.32 -4.07 -23.81
CA PRO A 430 7.59 -2.85 -24.11
C PRO A 430 7.13 -2.75 -25.58
N GLY A 431 6.06 -1.97 -25.80
CA GLY A 431 5.56 -1.67 -27.13
C GLY A 431 4.82 -2.82 -27.83
N THR A 432 4.68 -2.73 -29.17
CA THR A 432 3.91 -3.67 -30.01
C THR A 432 4.77 -4.69 -30.75
N LYS A 433 6.10 -4.64 -30.63
CA LYS A 433 7.04 -5.56 -31.30
C LYS A 433 7.80 -6.41 -30.30
N PHE A 434 7.66 -7.71 -30.39
CA PHE A 434 8.39 -8.66 -29.58
C PHE A 434 9.85 -8.79 -30.01
N ARG A 435 10.14 -8.72 -31.31
CA ARG A 435 11.45 -8.89 -31.94
C ARG A 435 12.10 -10.22 -31.52
N PRO A 436 11.48 -11.37 -31.82
CA PRO A 436 11.85 -12.67 -31.23
C PRO A 436 13.29 -13.11 -31.54
N SER A 437 13.82 -12.76 -32.71
CA SER A 437 15.16 -13.14 -33.17
C SER A 437 16.29 -12.19 -32.69
N GLU A 438 15.97 -11.06 -32.09
CA GLU A 438 16.98 -10.15 -31.56
C GLU A 438 17.72 -10.77 -30.37
N LYS A 439 19.01 -10.44 -30.27
CA LYS A 439 19.84 -10.87 -29.14
C LYS A 439 19.38 -10.16 -27.88
N LEU A 440 19.21 -10.92 -26.81
CA LEU A 440 18.77 -10.43 -25.51
C LEU A 440 19.84 -9.54 -24.87
N THR A 441 19.47 -8.33 -24.48
CA THR A 441 20.30 -7.46 -23.66
C THR A 441 19.98 -7.60 -22.17
N GLN A 442 20.83 -7.05 -21.30
CA GLN A 442 20.56 -7.01 -19.86
C GLN A 442 19.28 -6.21 -19.55
N LEU A 443 19.08 -5.09 -20.26
CA LEU A 443 17.86 -4.29 -20.12
C LEU A 443 16.63 -5.11 -20.54
N ASP A 444 16.68 -5.81 -21.69
CA ASP A 444 15.58 -6.68 -22.12
C ASP A 444 15.22 -7.72 -21.07
N MET A 445 16.22 -8.35 -20.46
CA MET A 445 15.98 -9.36 -19.40
C MET A 445 15.31 -8.73 -18.17
N ILE A 446 15.75 -7.57 -17.75
CA ILE A 446 15.14 -6.84 -16.63
C ILE A 446 13.69 -6.49 -16.95
N LEU A 447 13.41 -5.93 -18.13
CA LEU A 447 12.06 -5.56 -18.55
C LEU A 447 11.12 -6.77 -18.63
N LEU A 448 11.61 -7.90 -19.15
CA LEU A 448 10.84 -9.15 -19.20
C LEU A 448 10.48 -9.66 -17.81
N LEU A 449 11.43 -9.64 -16.87
CA LEU A 449 11.18 -10.07 -15.49
C LEU A 449 10.25 -9.11 -14.72
N LEU A 450 10.44 -7.80 -14.90
CA LEU A 450 9.57 -6.80 -14.29
C LEU A 450 8.14 -6.87 -14.83
N SER A 451 7.96 -7.22 -16.12
CA SER A 451 6.62 -7.41 -16.68
C SER A 451 5.88 -8.59 -16.05
N ALA A 452 6.60 -9.66 -15.67
CA ALA A 452 6.03 -10.79 -14.92
C ALA A 452 5.56 -10.39 -13.51
N ASP A 453 6.09 -9.30 -12.97
CA ASP A 453 5.75 -8.70 -11.68
C ASP A 453 4.72 -7.54 -11.82
N GLY A 454 4.15 -7.38 -13.02
CA GLY A 454 3.16 -6.37 -13.34
C GLY A 454 3.73 -4.99 -13.72
N TYR A 455 5.06 -4.86 -13.86
CA TYR A 455 5.74 -3.60 -14.20
C TYR A 455 6.02 -3.55 -15.70
N ARG A 456 5.29 -2.74 -16.46
CA ARG A 456 5.44 -2.66 -17.90
C ARG A 456 5.40 -1.22 -18.42
N TYR A 457 6.20 -0.97 -19.45
CA TYR A 457 6.14 0.26 -20.24
C TYR A 457 5.37 0.01 -21.54
N ASP A 458 4.51 0.97 -21.92
CA ASP A 458 3.66 0.87 -23.13
C ASP A 458 4.35 1.33 -24.42
N THR A 459 5.59 1.79 -24.34
CA THR A 459 6.37 2.34 -25.46
C THR A 459 7.66 1.58 -25.71
N ASP A 460 8.04 1.46 -26.99
CA ASP A 460 9.35 0.96 -27.40
C ASP A 460 10.47 1.97 -27.15
N ASP A 461 10.14 3.27 -27.12
CA ASP A 461 11.08 4.37 -26.94
C ASP A 461 11.21 4.69 -25.44
N LEU A 462 12.07 3.92 -24.76
CA LEU A 462 12.35 4.14 -23.34
C LEU A 462 13.28 5.35 -23.18
N THR A 463 12.89 6.30 -22.33
CA THR A 463 13.74 7.39 -21.88
C THR A 463 14.80 6.90 -20.91
N ASP A 464 15.86 7.69 -20.72
CA ASP A 464 16.92 7.38 -19.74
C ASP A 464 16.34 7.23 -18.31
N ASP A 465 15.34 8.04 -17.97
CA ASP A 465 14.64 7.95 -16.66
C ASP A 465 13.86 6.63 -16.51
N MET A 466 13.15 6.19 -17.56
CA MET A 466 12.45 4.88 -17.54
C MET A 466 13.44 3.72 -17.39
N ILE A 467 14.60 3.82 -18.05
CA ILE A 467 15.67 2.83 -17.92
C ILE A 467 16.21 2.82 -16.48
N GLU A 468 16.46 4.01 -15.90
CA GLU A 468 16.93 4.14 -14.52
C GLU A 468 15.92 3.57 -13.52
N ASP A 469 14.62 3.83 -13.71
CA ASP A 469 13.55 3.28 -12.88
C ASP A 469 13.49 1.75 -12.97
N ALA A 470 13.63 1.19 -14.19
CA ALA A 470 13.71 -0.27 -14.36
C ALA A 470 14.90 -0.87 -13.62
N TYR A 471 16.07 -0.21 -13.64
CA TYR A 471 17.24 -0.65 -12.90
C TYR A 471 17.06 -0.50 -11.39
N ASN A 472 16.46 0.58 -10.91
CA ASN A 472 16.13 0.76 -9.48
C ASN A 472 15.20 -0.36 -8.98
N ALA A 473 14.17 -0.71 -9.78
CA ALA A 473 13.30 -1.84 -9.50
C ALA A 473 14.06 -3.18 -9.50
N ALA A 474 15.01 -3.37 -10.43
CA ALA A 474 15.84 -4.56 -10.51
C ALA A 474 16.82 -4.68 -9.33
N TYR A 475 17.40 -3.57 -8.84
CA TYR A 475 18.25 -3.55 -7.64
C TYR A 475 17.46 -3.95 -6.39
N TYR A 476 16.26 -3.39 -6.22
CA TYR A 476 15.39 -3.74 -5.10
C TYR A 476 15.05 -5.24 -5.07
N ARG A 477 14.82 -5.83 -6.26
CA ARG A 477 14.50 -7.26 -6.42
C ARG A 477 15.73 -8.16 -6.49
N ARG A 478 16.95 -7.60 -6.36
CA ARG A 478 18.23 -8.33 -6.45
C ARG A 478 18.44 -9.07 -7.77
N ILE A 479 17.84 -8.58 -8.84
CA ILE A 479 18.02 -9.11 -10.20
C ILE A 479 19.45 -8.83 -10.68
N VAL A 480 19.93 -7.63 -10.42
CA VAL A 480 21.27 -7.14 -10.78
C VAL A 480 21.78 -6.22 -9.68
N THR A 481 23.10 -6.07 -9.54
CA THR A 481 23.74 -5.11 -8.63
C THR A 481 24.14 -3.85 -9.39
N ARG A 482 24.39 -2.72 -8.69
CA ARG A 482 24.70 -1.45 -9.32
C ARG A 482 26.00 -1.48 -10.13
N ASP A 483 27.01 -2.18 -9.65
CA ASP A 483 28.29 -2.42 -10.32
C ASP A 483 28.17 -3.30 -11.57
N GLN A 484 27.07 -4.05 -11.72
CA GLN A 484 26.79 -4.92 -12.86
C GLN A 484 25.90 -4.24 -13.91
N LYS A 485 25.52 -2.99 -13.72
CA LYS A 485 24.66 -2.27 -14.67
C LYS A 485 25.35 -2.09 -16.03
N ASP A 486 24.81 -2.75 -17.03
CA ASP A 486 25.19 -2.60 -18.44
C ASP A 486 23.98 -2.89 -19.34
N PRO A 487 23.15 -1.85 -19.67
CA PRO A 487 21.92 -2.04 -20.42
C PRO A 487 22.10 -2.74 -21.78
N LYS A 488 23.27 -2.60 -22.39
CA LYS A 488 23.58 -3.13 -23.73
C LYS A 488 24.32 -4.46 -23.70
N LYS A 489 24.69 -4.96 -22.52
CA LYS A 489 25.37 -6.24 -22.38
C LYS A 489 24.49 -7.35 -22.95
N LEU A 490 25.05 -8.12 -23.88
CA LEU A 490 24.37 -9.31 -24.40
C LEU A 490 24.37 -10.42 -23.33
N MET A 491 23.19 -10.98 -23.08
CA MET A 491 22.99 -12.01 -22.06
C MET A 491 23.29 -13.40 -22.63
N THR A 492 24.06 -14.17 -21.88
CA THR A 492 24.26 -15.60 -22.16
C THR A 492 23.13 -16.44 -21.56
N ARG A 493 23.05 -17.70 -21.99
CA ARG A 493 22.09 -18.65 -21.42
C ARG A 493 22.33 -18.86 -19.92
N ALA A 494 23.59 -18.88 -19.48
CA ALA A 494 23.96 -18.95 -18.05
C ALA A 494 23.48 -17.71 -17.26
N ASP A 495 23.63 -16.50 -17.84
CA ASP A 495 23.16 -15.28 -17.19
C ASP A 495 21.65 -15.34 -16.94
N VAL A 496 20.85 -15.76 -17.94
CA VAL A 496 19.38 -15.83 -17.83
C VAL A 496 18.93 -16.90 -16.85
N VAL A 497 19.51 -18.11 -16.90
CA VAL A 497 19.22 -19.19 -15.96
C VAL A 497 19.50 -18.74 -14.52
N ARG A 498 20.67 -18.13 -14.31
CA ARG A 498 21.05 -17.59 -12.99
C ARG A 498 20.09 -16.52 -12.50
N THR A 499 19.69 -15.62 -13.38
CA THR A 499 18.79 -14.51 -13.03
C THR A 499 17.40 -15.02 -12.65
N ILE A 500 16.81 -15.92 -13.43
CA ILE A 500 15.49 -16.52 -13.12
C ILE A 500 15.53 -17.24 -11.76
N LEU A 501 16.54 -18.07 -11.54
CA LEU A 501 16.63 -18.86 -10.31
C LEU A 501 16.95 -18.03 -9.07
N ARG A 502 17.77 -16.96 -9.19
CA ARG A 502 18.03 -16.01 -8.09
C ARG A 502 16.78 -15.23 -7.69
N MET A 503 16.06 -14.71 -8.67
CA MET A 503 14.79 -14.00 -8.41
C MET A 503 13.78 -14.89 -7.69
N SER A 504 13.85 -16.22 -7.93
CA SER A 504 12.96 -17.21 -7.32
C SER A 504 13.52 -17.83 -6.02
N GLY A 505 14.61 -17.30 -5.48
CA GLY A 505 15.17 -17.73 -4.19
C GLY A 505 15.96 -19.04 -4.21
N TYR A 506 16.32 -19.56 -5.41
CA TYR A 506 17.11 -20.79 -5.55
C TYR A 506 18.62 -20.56 -5.47
N ASP A 507 19.10 -19.34 -5.27
CA ASP A 507 20.52 -18.99 -5.25
C ASP A 507 21.31 -19.81 -4.23
N LYS A 508 20.87 -19.81 -2.98
CA LYS A 508 21.54 -20.58 -1.89
C LYS A 508 21.56 -22.08 -2.16
N THR A 509 20.52 -22.60 -2.80
CA THR A 509 20.46 -24.02 -3.17
C THR A 509 21.42 -24.29 -4.31
N ALA A 510 21.43 -23.47 -5.36
CA ALA A 510 22.28 -23.63 -6.53
C ALA A 510 23.77 -23.52 -6.22
N ASP A 511 24.14 -22.79 -5.18
CA ASP A 511 25.54 -22.61 -4.73
C ASP A 511 26.09 -23.81 -3.95
N LEU A 512 25.26 -24.80 -3.57
CA LEU A 512 25.72 -26.04 -2.94
C LEU A 512 26.58 -26.84 -3.91
N LYS A 513 27.70 -27.37 -3.42
CA LYS A 513 28.66 -28.09 -4.26
C LYS A 513 28.57 -29.60 -4.05
N GLY A 514 28.79 -30.37 -5.12
CA GLY A 514 28.95 -31.83 -5.05
C GLY A 514 27.66 -32.64 -4.95
N ILE A 515 26.50 -32.01 -5.04
CA ILE A 515 25.18 -32.66 -4.93
C ILE A 515 24.42 -32.73 -6.26
N TYR A 516 24.91 -32.05 -7.29
CA TYR A 516 24.21 -31.90 -8.55
C TYR A 516 24.72 -32.80 -9.66
N ILE A 517 23.81 -33.22 -10.52
CA ILE A 517 24.08 -33.93 -11.77
C ILE A 517 23.42 -33.19 -12.92
N CYS A 518 24.21 -32.77 -13.91
CA CYS A 518 23.74 -32.23 -15.17
C CYS A 518 23.80 -33.28 -16.27
N ASN A 519 22.70 -33.55 -16.94
CA ASN A 519 22.62 -34.55 -18.03
C ASN A 519 22.74 -33.91 -19.43
N PHE A 520 23.49 -32.80 -19.55
CA PHE A 520 23.80 -32.21 -20.84
C PHE A 520 25.08 -32.81 -21.44
N SER A 521 25.09 -32.95 -22.77
CA SER A 521 26.27 -33.50 -23.48
C SER A 521 27.52 -32.65 -23.31
N ASP A 522 27.34 -31.34 -23.09
CA ASP A 522 28.39 -30.36 -22.85
C ASP A 522 28.51 -29.93 -21.37
N ALA A 523 28.02 -30.75 -20.44
CA ALA A 523 28.06 -30.43 -19.01
C ALA A 523 29.46 -30.09 -18.47
N SER A 524 30.51 -30.67 -19.08
CA SER A 524 31.91 -30.37 -18.75
C SER A 524 32.34 -28.93 -19.07
N LEU A 525 31.58 -28.21 -19.90
CA LEU A 525 31.82 -26.81 -20.23
C LEU A 525 31.18 -25.87 -19.23
N ILE A 526 30.25 -26.35 -18.40
CA ILE A 526 29.55 -25.52 -17.38
C ILE A 526 30.55 -25.26 -16.24
N LYS A 527 30.82 -23.98 -15.97
CA LYS A 527 31.68 -23.57 -14.86
C LYS A 527 31.11 -24.04 -13.52
N ALA A 528 31.99 -24.27 -12.54
CA ALA A 528 31.59 -24.75 -11.22
C ALA A 528 30.57 -23.86 -10.51
N GLU A 529 30.64 -22.55 -10.74
CA GLU A 529 29.72 -21.54 -10.20
C GLU A 529 28.31 -21.59 -10.83
N ASP A 530 28.18 -22.11 -12.05
CA ASP A 530 26.92 -22.21 -12.79
C ASP A 530 26.31 -23.62 -12.74
N TYR A 531 27.09 -24.62 -12.27
CA TYR A 531 26.70 -26.01 -12.39
C TYR A 531 25.40 -26.35 -11.66
N GLY A 532 25.25 -25.86 -10.42
CA GLY A 532 24.01 -26.05 -9.66
C GLY A 532 22.81 -25.36 -10.28
N TYR A 533 22.99 -24.17 -10.84
CA TYR A 533 21.93 -23.46 -11.55
C TYR A 533 21.43 -24.23 -12.77
N PHE A 534 22.36 -24.81 -13.56
CA PHE A 534 21.99 -25.63 -14.72
C PHE A 534 21.30 -26.93 -14.34
N ALA A 535 21.74 -27.59 -13.27
CA ALA A 535 21.12 -28.82 -12.77
C ALA A 535 19.68 -28.56 -12.28
N ILE A 536 19.49 -27.50 -11.50
CA ILE A 536 18.16 -27.09 -11.05
C ILE A 536 17.28 -26.69 -12.24
N ALA A 537 17.78 -25.88 -13.17
CA ALA A 537 17.03 -25.44 -14.33
C ALA A 537 16.63 -26.61 -15.24
N GLN A 538 17.49 -27.64 -15.37
CA GLN A 538 17.17 -28.88 -16.09
C GLN A 538 16.10 -29.68 -15.34
N GLY A 539 16.26 -29.88 -14.03
CA GLY A 539 15.31 -30.60 -13.18
C GLY A 539 13.93 -29.93 -13.14
N LEU A 540 13.93 -28.62 -13.12
CA LEU A 540 12.73 -27.82 -13.26
C LEU A 540 12.25 -27.67 -14.73
N GLY A 541 12.88 -28.26 -15.77
CA GLY A 541 12.52 -28.14 -17.18
C GLY A 541 12.44 -26.70 -17.69
N ILE A 542 13.15 -25.76 -17.04
CA ILE A 542 13.29 -24.39 -17.52
C ILE A 542 14.08 -24.40 -18.83
N ILE A 543 15.11 -25.24 -18.89
CA ILE A 543 15.96 -25.43 -20.06
C ILE A 543 16.01 -26.91 -20.47
N HIS A 544 16.11 -27.10 -21.78
CA HIS A 544 16.35 -28.39 -22.42
C HIS A 544 17.62 -28.31 -23.26
N GLY A 545 18.24 -29.44 -23.52
CA GLY A 545 19.34 -29.53 -24.47
C GLY A 545 18.87 -29.28 -25.91
N ASP A 546 19.81 -28.88 -26.78
CA ASP A 546 19.56 -28.86 -28.21
C ASP A 546 19.42 -30.32 -28.80
N ASP A 547 19.25 -30.46 -30.10
CA ASP A 547 19.10 -31.78 -30.78
C ASP A 547 20.28 -32.73 -30.50
N LYS A 548 21.42 -32.22 -30.02
CA LYS A 548 22.59 -32.98 -29.60
C LYS A 548 22.72 -33.13 -28.09
N GLY A 549 21.73 -32.64 -27.35
CA GLY A 549 21.72 -32.66 -25.88
C GLY A 549 22.61 -31.60 -25.23
N ASN A 550 23.09 -30.57 -25.94
CA ASN A 550 23.95 -29.53 -25.35
C ASN A 550 23.14 -28.41 -24.70
N ALA A 551 23.62 -27.96 -23.55
CA ALA A 551 23.07 -26.81 -22.85
C ALA A 551 23.50 -25.45 -23.45
N ARG A 552 24.67 -25.38 -24.07
CA ARG A 552 25.31 -24.17 -24.63
C ARG A 552 25.38 -23.01 -23.61
N PRO A 553 25.98 -23.18 -22.45
CA PRO A 553 25.83 -22.28 -21.30
C PRO A 553 26.22 -20.83 -21.58
N TYR A 554 27.28 -20.62 -22.36
CA TYR A 554 27.84 -19.27 -22.61
C TYR A 554 27.53 -18.70 -23.99
N SER A 555 26.63 -19.33 -24.73
CA SER A 555 26.09 -18.75 -25.96
C SER A 555 25.13 -17.61 -25.64
N THR A 556 25.24 -16.50 -26.38
CA THR A 556 24.24 -15.43 -26.31
C THR A 556 22.90 -15.91 -26.85
N ILE A 557 21.81 -15.59 -26.16
CA ILE A 557 20.46 -16.02 -26.52
C ILE A 557 19.63 -14.90 -27.10
N THR A 558 18.49 -15.26 -27.64
CA THR A 558 17.51 -14.31 -28.20
C THR A 558 16.41 -13.97 -27.21
N ARG A 559 15.65 -12.92 -27.52
CA ARG A 559 14.50 -12.48 -26.72
C ARG A 559 13.47 -13.60 -26.55
N VAL A 560 13.20 -14.35 -27.62
CA VAL A 560 12.26 -15.48 -27.55
C VAL A 560 12.79 -16.63 -26.68
N GLU A 561 14.08 -16.95 -26.73
CA GLU A 561 14.65 -18.00 -25.89
C GLU A 561 14.53 -17.69 -24.40
N ALA A 562 14.77 -16.43 -24.01
CA ALA A 562 14.58 -15.98 -22.62
C ALA A 562 13.10 -16.04 -22.18
N ALA A 563 12.18 -15.59 -23.04
CA ALA A 563 10.75 -15.66 -22.76
C ALA A 563 10.26 -17.10 -22.63
N LEU A 564 10.76 -18.04 -23.44
CA LEU A 564 10.44 -19.47 -23.32
C LEU A 564 10.97 -20.08 -22.02
N MET A 565 12.15 -19.67 -21.55
CA MET A 565 12.68 -20.10 -20.25
C MET A 565 11.78 -19.60 -19.12
N LEU A 566 11.37 -18.34 -19.18
CA LEU A 566 10.45 -17.76 -18.19
C LEU A 566 9.08 -18.46 -18.25
N TYR A 567 8.52 -18.67 -19.45
CA TYR A 567 7.27 -19.43 -19.63
C TYR A 567 7.36 -20.83 -19.01
N ASN A 568 8.43 -21.57 -19.31
CA ASN A 568 8.61 -22.92 -18.77
C ASN A 568 8.73 -22.92 -17.24
N PHE A 569 9.34 -21.87 -16.66
CA PHE A 569 9.42 -21.69 -15.21
C PHE A 569 8.04 -21.41 -14.60
N MET A 570 7.24 -20.53 -15.20
CA MET A 570 5.94 -20.10 -14.68
C MET A 570 4.82 -21.12 -14.89
N SER A 571 4.98 -22.04 -15.86
CA SER A 571 3.98 -23.07 -16.20
C SER A 571 4.00 -24.30 -15.29
N ARG A 572 4.63 -24.21 -14.11
CA ARG A 572 4.82 -25.35 -13.18
C ARG A 572 3.94 -25.30 -11.96
#